data_f86597a808eea7e61e77b475feccbbfe
#
_entry.id   f86597a808eea7e61e77b475feccbbfe
#
_cell.length_a   1.000
_cell.length_b   1.000
_cell.length_c   1.000
_cell.angle_alpha   90.00
_cell.angle_beta   90.00
_cell.angle_gamma   90.00
#
_symmetry.space_group_name_H-M   'P 1'
#
loop_
_entity.id
_entity.type
_entity.pdbx_description
1 polymer ?
#
loop_
_entity_poly.entity_id
_entity_poly.type
_entity_poly.pdbx_seq_one_letter_code
_entity_poly.pdbx_strand_id
1 'polypeptide(L)'
;IPFGVLPDKVLVNGPDYGLGLKYVLEEVGPSLRYWKLFQVKADPSKGDIILVLLPYWDRTINNILNLIKQIDWPAEIVIKFHPTVEQSKYTSQIPSKFSVTDKDLYYLFGRARMVVGQSTGTMVEAASLGIPVINIVDPEKISHNFMPEFGRELLWSSATHVKDVYRLVRQFEESIRLDPSQLVGMGEKMRNNYFCEPTEETIVRAFGLT
;
A
#
# COMPACT_ATOMS: atom_id res chain seq x y z
N ILE A 1 1.14 -2.02 -29.04
CA ILE A 1 1.85 -3.31 -29.16
C ILE A 1 2.11 -3.50 -30.63
N PRO A 2 3.36 -3.67 -31.10
CA PRO A 2 3.63 -3.98 -32.48
C PRO A 2 2.89 -5.27 -32.85
N PHE A 3 2.21 -5.22 -34.00
CA PHE A 3 1.44 -6.35 -34.53
C PHE A 3 2.31 -7.62 -34.55
N GLY A 4 1.87 -8.67 -33.88
CA GLY A 4 2.37 -10.00 -34.09
C GLY A 4 2.98 -10.75 -32.90
N VAL A 5 3.07 -10.15 -31.70
CA VAL A 5 3.60 -10.88 -30.52
C VAL A 5 2.68 -10.63 -29.32
N LEU A 6 1.53 -11.28 -29.30
CA LEU A 6 0.77 -11.44 -28.05
C LEU A 6 1.28 -12.69 -27.35
N PRO A 7 1.44 -12.66 -26.03
CA PRO A 7 1.73 -13.89 -25.27
C PRO A 7 0.52 -14.82 -25.32
N ASP A 8 0.75 -16.11 -25.30
CA ASP A 8 -0.33 -17.11 -25.23
C ASP A 8 -1.08 -17.00 -23.90
N LYS A 9 -0.36 -16.63 -22.84
CA LYS A 9 -0.87 -16.54 -21.48
C LYS A 9 -0.22 -15.39 -20.71
N VAL A 10 -1.01 -14.71 -19.87
CA VAL A 10 -0.56 -13.72 -18.89
C VAL A 10 -0.92 -14.21 -17.49
N LEU A 11 0.06 -14.21 -16.60
CA LEU A 11 -0.16 -14.49 -15.19
C LEU A 11 -0.45 -13.19 -14.45
N VAL A 12 -1.59 -13.14 -13.76
CA VAL A 12 -2.00 -12.02 -12.90
C VAL A 12 -1.82 -12.38 -11.43
N ASN A 13 -1.53 -11.39 -10.58
CA ASN A 13 -1.19 -11.61 -9.18
C ASN A 13 -2.35 -12.15 -8.32
N GLY A 14 -3.58 -11.93 -8.71
CA GLY A 14 -4.75 -12.38 -7.96
C GLY A 14 -6.02 -12.32 -8.78
N PRO A 15 -7.12 -12.92 -8.30
CA PRO A 15 -8.38 -13.03 -9.04
C PRO A 15 -8.95 -11.67 -9.50
N ASP A 16 -8.79 -10.62 -8.68
CA ASP A 16 -9.32 -9.29 -8.98
C ASP A 16 -8.29 -8.38 -9.70
N TYR A 17 -7.15 -8.94 -10.11
CA TYR A 17 -6.09 -8.22 -10.84
C TYR A 17 -6.20 -8.39 -12.36
N GLY A 18 -7.32 -8.87 -12.87
CA GLY A 18 -7.54 -9.09 -14.29
C GLY A 18 -7.30 -7.84 -15.13
N LEU A 19 -6.58 -8.00 -16.24
CA LEU A 19 -6.28 -6.93 -17.19
C LEU A 19 -7.39 -6.76 -18.24
N GLY A 20 -8.36 -7.69 -18.29
CA GLY A 20 -9.46 -7.70 -19.24
C GLY A 20 -9.00 -7.86 -20.70
N LEU A 21 -7.93 -8.59 -20.93
CA LEU A 21 -7.36 -8.79 -22.27
C LEU A 21 -8.26 -9.72 -23.11
N LYS A 22 -8.77 -9.23 -24.25
CA LYS A 22 -9.73 -9.96 -25.07
C LYS A 22 -9.17 -11.18 -25.82
N TYR A 23 -7.84 -11.25 -26.01
CA TYR A 23 -7.21 -12.23 -26.91
C TYR A 23 -6.06 -12.98 -26.25
N VAL A 24 -5.93 -12.89 -24.93
CA VAL A 24 -4.86 -13.53 -24.16
C VAL A 24 -5.50 -14.24 -22.97
N LEU A 25 -5.10 -15.47 -22.73
CA LEU A 25 -5.53 -16.21 -21.55
C LEU A 25 -4.96 -15.56 -20.30
N GLU A 26 -5.82 -15.09 -19.41
CA GLU A 26 -5.43 -14.61 -18.09
C GLU A 26 -5.62 -15.74 -17.07
N GLU A 27 -4.55 -16.05 -16.33
CA GLU A 27 -4.58 -17.00 -15.23
C GLU A 27 -3.98 -16.37 -13.97
N VAL A 28 -4.53 -16.75 -12.80
CA VAL A 28 -3.93 -16.35 -11.53
C VAL A 28 -2.63 -17.12 -11.34
N GLY A 29 -1.53 -16.38 -11.21
CA GLY A 29 -0.19 -16.92 -10.98
C GLY A 29 0.39 -16.47 -9.64
N PRO A 30 1.46 -17.16 -9.19
CA PRO A 30 2.10 -16.86 -7.92
C PRO A 30 2.66 -15.44 -7.90
N SER A 31 2.35 -14.69 -6.85
CA SER A 31 2.81 -13.31 -6.64
C SER A 31 4.26 -13.28 -6.16
N LEU A 32 5.21 -13.74 -7.00
CA LEU A 32 6.62 -13.97 -6.63
C LEU A 32 7.28 -12.73 -6.00
N ARG A 33 6.99 -11.53 -6.52
CA ARG A 33 7.51 -10.28 -5.99
C ARG A 33 7.04 -10.01 -4.56
N TYR A 34 5.86 -10.51 -4.20
CA TYR A 34 5.16 -10.22 -2.95
C TYR A 34 5.24 -11.35 -1.93
N TRP A 35 6.18 -12.30 -2.08
CA TRP A 35 6.30 -13.46 -1.19
C TRP A 35 6.43 -13.09 0.29
N LYS A 36 7.09 -11.97 0.61
CA LYS A 36 7.22 -11.47 1.98
C LYS A 36 5.87 -11.03 2.58
N LEU A 37 4.90 -10.60 1.75
CA LEU A 37 3.56 -10.22 2.19
C LEU A 37 2.86 -11.34 2.96
N PHE A 38 3.11 -12.59 2.58
CA PHE A 38 2.51 -13.77 3.22
C PHE A 38 3.22 -14.19 4.51
N GLN A 39 4.38 -13.60 4.80
CA GLN A 39 5.16 -13.89 6.00
C GLN A 39 4.96 -12.86 7.12
N VAL A 40 4.46 -11.67 6.77
CA VAL A 40 4.24 -10.60 7.74
C VAL A 40 2.91 -10.81 8.46
N LYS A 41 2.98 -10.73 9.80
CA LYS A 41 1.81 -10.59 10.65
C LYS A 41 1.76 -9.16 11.16
N ALA A 42 0.85 -8.37 10.62
CA ALA A 42 0.58 -7.02 11.10
C ALA A 42 -0.57 -7.05 12.11
N ASP A 43 -0.43 -6.23 13.15
CA ASP A 43 -1.49 -5.96 14.12
C ASP A 43 -1.50 -4.45 14.38
N PRO A 44 -2.38 -3.69 13.70
CA PRO A 44 -2.41 -2.24 13.84
C PRO A 44 -2.63 -1.75 15.28
N SER A 45 -3.24 -2.58 16.14
CA SER A 45 -3.47 -2.23 17.55
C SER A 45 -2.16 -2.18 18.36
N LYS A 46 -1.15 -2.91 17.92
CA LYS A 46 0.20 -2.93 18.51
C LYS A 46 1.19 -2.05 17.74
N GLY A 47 0.75 -1.48 16.62
CA GLY A 47 1.58 -0.60 15.81
C GLY A 47 1.97 0.67 16.56
N ASP A 48 3.24 1.04 16.46
CA ASP A 48 3.84 2.21 17.14
C ASP A 48 4.25 3.33 16.18
N ILE A 49 4.12 3.11 14.86
CA ILE A 49 4.45 4.10 13.84
C ILE A 49 3.31 4.39 12.88
N ILE A 50 3.27 5.63 12.38
CA ILE A 50 2.56 6.00 11.15
C ILE A 50 3.59 5.99 10.02
N LEU A 51 3.47 5.05 9.11
CA LEU A 51 4.41 4.91 8.00
C LEU A 51 3.97 5.78 6.82
N VAL A 52 4.82 6.74 6.45
CA VAL A 52 4.60 7.62 5.30
C VAL A 52 5.43 7.11 4.11
N LEU A 53 4.75 6.73 3.04
CA LEU A 53 5.36 6.25 1.81
C LEU A 53 5.45 7.39 0.78
N LEU A 54 6.65 7.83 0.49
CA LEU A 54 6.90 8.88 -0.50
C LEU A 54 7.26 8.27 -1.85
N PRO A 55 6.49 8.58 -2.92
CA PRO A 55 6.75 8.09 -4.28
C PRO A 55 7.98 8.79 -4.89
N TYR A 56 8.25 8.55 -6.18
CA TYR A 56 9.41 9.13 -6.87
C TYR A 56 9.15 10.51 -7.52
N TRP A 57 7.94 11.04 -7.47
CA TRP A 57 7.62 12.35 -8.07
C TRP A 57 7.74 13.49 -7.06
N ASP A 58 8.62 14.45 -7.32
CA ASP A 58 8.93 15.59 -6.44
C ASP A 58 7.68 16.34 -5.98
N ARG A 59 6.75 16.63 -6.91
CA ARG A 59 5.51 17.34 -6.56
C ARG A 59 4.65 16.54 -5.57
N THR A 60 4.55 15.25 -5.76
CA THR A 60 3.77 14.39 -4.87
C THR A 60 4.42 14.29 -3.50
N ILE A 61 5.75 14.18 -3.45
CA ILE A 61 6.51 14.23 -2.20
C ILE A 61 6.21 15.53 -1.45
N ASN A 62 6.35 16.67 -2.12
CA ASN A 62 6.10 17.98 -1.52
C ASN A 62 4.66 18.13 -1.02
N ASN A 63 3.67 17.63 -1.76
CA ASN A 63 2.28 17.64 -1.35
C ASN A 63 2.06 16.81 -0.08
N ILE A 64 2.56 15.59 -0.03
CA ILE A 64 2.45 14.72 1.14
C ILE A 64 3.13 15.38 2.34
N LEU A 65 4.39 15.83 2.20
CA LEU A 65 5.15 16.47 3.27
C LEU A 65 4.42 17.73 3.79
N ASN A 66 3.81 18.53 2.91
CA ASN A 66 3.06 19.71 3.30
C ASN A 66 1.79 19.37 4.08
N LEU A 67 1.12 18.26 3.77
CA LEU A 67 -0.05 17.81 4.50
C LEU A 67 0.32 17.22 5.86
N ILE A 68 1.27 16.27 5.90
CA ILE A 68 1.54 15.50 7.12
C ILE A 68 2.15 16.34 8.25
N LYS A 69 2.90 17.39 7.92
CA LYS A 69 3.50 18.28 8.95
C LYS A 69 2.47 19.13 9.71
N GLN A 70 1.25 19.27 9.18
CA GLN A 70 0.15 20.01 9.77
C GLN A 70 -0.72 19.14 10.69
N ILE A 71 -0.48 17.84 10.75
CA ILE A 71 -1.27 16.89 11.51
C ILE A 71 -0.61 16.63 12.86
N ASP A 72 -1.45 16.55 13.90
CA ASP A 72 -1.06 15.98 15.19
C ASP A 72 -1.33 14.47 15.14
N TRP A 73 -0.24 13.70 15.06
CA TRP A 73 -0.31 12.27 14.84
C TRP A 73 -0.32 11.50 16.16
N PRO A 74 -1.09 10.41 16.27
CA PRO A 74 -1.19 9.61 17.49
C PRO A 74 0.02 8.70 17.76
N ALA A 75 0.98 8.64 16.82
CA ALA A 75 2.18 7.81 16.91
C ALA A 75 3.36 8.47 16.19
N GLU A 76 4.55 7.87 16.30
CA GLU A 76 5.75 8.33 15.61
C GLU A 76 5.57 8.32 14.08
N ILE A 77 5.95 9.41 13.42
CA ILE A 77 5.99 9.47 11.96
C ILE A 77 7.32 8.93 11.45
N VAL A 78 7.25 7.88 10.66
CA VAL A 78 8.39 7.28 9.98
C VAL A 78 8.22 7.42 8.48
N ILE A 79 9.13 8.13 7.83
CA ILE A 79 9.11 8.40 6.40
C ILE A 79 10.00 7.41 5.67
N LYS A 80 9.46 6.77 4.64
CA LYS A 80 10.21 5.94 3.72
C LYS A 80 10.08 6.50 2.30
N PHE A 81 11.23 6.87 1.74
CA PHE A 81 11.31 7.31 0.34
C PHE A 81 11.31 6.13 -0.62
N HIS A 82 10.85 6.38 -1.84
CA HIS A 82 11.09 5.44 -2.93
C HIS A 82 12.61 5.28 -3.16
N PRO A 83 13.14 4.09 -3.43
CA PRO A 83 14.58 3.83 -3.52
C PRO A 83 15.36 4.71 -4.52
N THR A 84 14.68 5.24 -5.53
CA THR A 84 15.29 6.09 -6.57
C THR A 84 15.34 7.58 -6.21
N VAL A 85 14.78 7.96 -5.05
CA VAL A 85 14.72 9.37 -4.62
C VAL A 85 15.96 9.73 -3.82
N GLU A 86 16.57 10.84 -4.18
CA GLU A 86 17.66 11.45 -3.40
C GLU A 86 17.08 12.19 -2.18
N GLN A 87 17.15 11.57 -1.03
CA GLN A 87 16.53 12.04 0.22
C GLN A 87 17.05 13.41 0.67
N SER A 88 18.32 13.71 0.39
CA SER A 88 18.98 14.97 0.75
C SER A 88 18.22 16.21 0.28
N LYS A 89 17.53 16.12 -0.86
CA LYS A 89 16.73 17.22 -1.44
C LYS A 89 15.57 17.65 -0.54
N TYR A 90 15.11 16.79 0.37
CA TYR A 90 13.91 17.01 1.18
C TYR A 90 14.22 17.19 2.67
N THR A 91 15.47 17.02 3.09
CA THR A 91 15.86 17.05 4.52
C THR A 91 15.38 18.33 5.22
N SER A 92 15.50 19.50 4.58
CA SER A 92 15.05 20.78 5.14
C SER A 92 13.53 20.92 5.27
N GLN A 93 12.76 20.08 4.58
CA GLN A 93 11.30 20.09 4.59
C GLN A 93 10.72 19.14 5.65
N ILE A 94 11.53 18.22 6.17
CA ILE A 94 11.11 17.22 7.12
C ILE A 94 11.27 17.78 8.55
N PRO A 95 10.18 17.89 9.32
CA PRO A 95 10.26 18.30 10.71
C PRO A 95 11.19 17.37 11.52
N SER A 96 11.97 17.92 12.46
CA SER A 96 12.90 17.14 13.29
C SER A 96 12.23 16.06 14.14
N LYS A 97 10.92 16.19 14.38
CA LYS A 97 10.12 15.17 15.09
C LYS A 97 9.74 13.95 14.23
N PHE A 98 10.05 13.96 12.93
CA PHE A 98 9.78 12.84 12.03
C PHE A 98 11.08 12.08 11.76
N SER A 99 11.01 10.76 11.72
CA SER A 99 12.13 9.89 11.41
C SER A 99 12.14 9.52 9.91
N VAL A 100 13.33 9.43 9.32
CA VAL A 100 13.52 8.90 7.96
C VAL A 100 14.23 7.56 8.06
N THR A 101 13.84 6.58 7.23
CA THR A 101 14.39 5.23 7.34
C THR A 101 14.58 4.55 5.98
N ASP A 102 15.63 3.72 5.89
CA ASP A 102 15.90 2.80 4.77
C ASP A 102 15.57 1.34 5.11
N LYS A 103 15.02 1.07 6.31
CA LYS A 103 14.67 -0.29 6.74
C LYS A 103 13.74 -0.97 5.74
N ASP A 104 13.76 -2.31 5.74
CA ASP A 104 12.89 -3.14 4.90
C ASP A 104 11.41 -2.76 5.11
N LEU A 105 10.67 -2.70 4.01
CA LEU A 105 9.26 -2.28 4.00
C LEU A 105 8.39 -3.20 4.85
N TYR A 106 8.58 -4.50 4.74
CA TYR A 106 7.76 -5.48 5.45
C TYR A 106 8.06 -5.51 6.95
N TYR A 107 9.30 -5.20 7.35
CA TYR A 107 9.62 -4.92 8.75
C TYR A 107 8.83 -3.71 9.27
N LEU A 108 8.73 -2.64 8.47
CA LEU A 108 7.96 -1.44 8.84
C LEU A 108 6.46 -1.73 8.88
N PHE A 109 5.92 -2.55 7.99
CA PHE A 109 4.54 -2.99 8.06
C PHE A 109 4.20 -3.72 9.35
N GLY A 110 5.11 -4.56 9.86
CA GLY A 110 4.93 -5.23 11.16
C GLY A 110 4.82 -4.27 12.35
N ARG A 111 5.23 -3.00 12.18
CA ARG A 111 5.16 -1.93 13.18
C ARG A 111 4.12 -0.87 12.86
N ALA A 112 3.55 -0.88 11.66
CA ALA A 112 2.68 0.20 11.22
C ALA A 112 1.30 0.13 11.88
N ARG A 113 0.90 1.24 12.47
CA ARG A 113 -0.46 1.50 12.94
C ARG A 113 -1.36 1.98 11.82
N MET A 114 -0.81 2.83 10.94
CA MET A 114 -1.42 3.31 9.71
C MET A 114 -0.35 3.54 8.66
N VAL A 115 -0.78 3.57 7.40
CA VAL A 115 0.06 3.96 6.26
C VAL A 115 -0.55 5.18 5.58
N VAL A 116 0.31 6.14 5.22
CA VAL A 116 -0.06 7.33 4.43
C VAL A 116 0.78 7.36 3.18
N GLY A 117 0.17 7.56 2.03
CA GLY A 117 0.90 7.62 0.77
C GLY A 117 0.07 8.17 -0.38
N GLN A 118 0.65 8.15 -1.57
CA GLN A 118 -0.03 8.54 -2.81
C GLN A 118 0.55 7.75 -3.98
N SER A 119 -0.32 7.26 -4.87
CA SER A 119 0.08 6.70 -6.17
C SER A 119 1.16 5.60 -6.09
N THR A 120 1.05 4.70 -5.12
CA THR A 120 1.96 3.55 -4.97
C THR A 120 1.20 2.26 -4.70
N GLY A 121 1.54 1.19 -5.42
CA GLY A 121 0.97 -0.15 -5.19
C GLY A 121 1.28 -0.71 -3.79
N THR A 122 2.32 -0.21 -3.15
CA THR A 122 2.72 -0.57 -1.78
C THR A 122 1.61 -0.32 -0.74
N MET A 123 0.70 0.63 -1.02
CA MET A 123 -0.48 0.85 -0.17
C MET A 123 -1.46 -0.32 -0.22
N VAL A 124 -1.58 -1.00 -1.37
CA VAL A 124 -2.40 -2.22 -1.49
C VAL A 124 -1.80 -3.34 -0.64
N GLU A 125 -0.47 -3.46 -0.62
CA GLU A 125 0.24 -4.40 0.25
C GLU A 125 -0.04 -4.14 1.73
N ALA A 126 0.03 -2.86 2.17
CA ALA A 126 -0.29 -2.48 3.54
C ALA A 126 -1.75 -2.82 3.92
N ALA A 127 -2.70 -2.44 3.05
CA ALA A 127 -4.12 -2.74 3.26
C ALA A 127 -4.38 -4.26 3.30
N SER A 128 -3.66 -5.05 2.49
CA SER A 128 -3.73 -6.52 2.48
C SER A 128 -3.21 -7.19 3.77
N LEU A 129 -2.55 -6.43 4.62
CA LEU A 129 -2.14 -6.83 5.97
C LEU A 129 -3.10 -6.34 7.06
N GLY A 130 -4.21 -5.69 6.70
CA GLY A 130 -5.16 -5.10 7.64
C GLY A 130 -4.72 -3.75 8.22
N ILE A 131 -3.66 -3.14 7.68
CA ILE A 131 -3.18 -1.84 8.12
C ILE A 131 -4.02 -0.75 7.44
N PRO A 132 -4.69 0.15 8.19
CA PRO A 132 -5.43 1.26 7.61
C PRO A 132 -4.57 2.17 6.74
N VAL A 133 -5.10 2.58 5.58
CA VAL A 133 -4.39 3.38 4.59
C VAL A 133 -5.09 4.69 4.29
N ILE A 134 -4.37 5.80 4.39
CA ILE A 134 -4.79 7.13 3.92
C ILE A 134 -4.12 7.41 2.58
N ASN A 135 -4.90 7.38 1.51
CA ASN A 135 -4.44 7.72 0.17
C ASN A 135 -4.58 9.23 -0.06
N ILE A 136 -3.46 9.94 -0.09
CA ILE A 136 -3.46 11.38 -0.41
C ILE A 136 -3.73 11.55 -1.90
N VAL A 137 -4.64 12.44 -2.25
CA VAL A 137 -5.00 12.74 -3.64
C VAL A 137 -4.75 14.23 -3.91
N ASP A 138 -4.04 14.54 -4.98
CA ASP A 138 -3.91 15.92 -5.46
C ASP A 138 -5.16 16.26 -6.30
N PRO A 139 -6.05 17.15 -5.85
CA PRO A 139 -7.30 17.46 -6.54
C PRO A 139 -7.07 18.18 -7.89
N GLU A 140 -5.89 18.76 -8.09
CA GLU A 140 -5.56 19.50 -9.31
C GLU A 140 -4.93 18.60 -10.39
N LYS A 141 -4.77 17.30 -10.13
CA LYS A 141 -4.14 16.38 -11.09
C LYS A 141 -4.84 15.04 -11.16
N ILE A 142 -4.75 14.42 -12.33
CA ILE A 142 -5.02 13.00 -12.50
C ILE A 142 -3.94 12.25 -11.71
N SER A 143 -4.30 11.70 -10.57
CA SER A 143 -3.45 10.78 -9.80
C SER A 143 -3.90 9.34 -10.08
N HIS A 144 -2.93 8.45 -10.29
CA HIS A 144 -3.25 7.02 -10.36
C HIS A 144 -3.64 6.54 -8.97
N ASN A 145 -4.89 6.13 -8.81
CA ASN A 145 -5.34 5.44 -7.61
C ASN A 145 -5.11 3.94 -7.81
N PHE A 146 -4.18 3.35 -7.07
CA PHE A 146 -3.93 1.91 -7.07
C PHE A 146 -4.80 1.15 -6.08
N MET A 147 -5.53 1.88 -5.21
CA MET A 147 -6.37 1.24 -4.21
C MET A 147 -7.65 0.69 -4.85
N PRO A 148 -7.96 -0.58 -4.62
CA PRO A 148 -9.20 -1.19 -5.12
C PRO A 148 -10.43 -0.66 -4.40
N GLU A 149 -11.62 -0.78 -4.99
CA GLU A 149 -12.87 -0.39 -4.31
C GLU A 149 -13.16 -1.25 -3.07
N PHE A 150 -12.66 -2.49 -3.05
CA PHE A 150 -12.77 -3.33 -1.86
C PHE A 150 -12.08 -2.69 -0.64
N GLY A 151 -12.76 -2.69 0.50
CA GLY A 151 -12.24 -2.14 1.76
C GLY A 151 -12.27 -0.61 1.87
N ARG A 152 -12.79 0.10 0.86
CA ARG A 152 -12.93 1.55 0.91
C ARG A 152 -13.77 1.98 2.11
N GLU A 153 -13.40 3.10 2.73
CA GLU A 153 -13.97 3.70 3.95
C GLU A 153 -13.77 2.86 5.24
N LEU A 154 -13.43 1.58 5.14
CA LEU A 154 -13.19 0.70 6.28
C LEU A 154 -11.71 0.42 6.52
N LEU A 155 -10.99 0.07 5.46
CA LEU A 155 -9.57 -0.28 5.50
C LEU A 155 -8.69 0.79 4.83
N TRP A 156 -9.24 1.53 3.88
CA TRP A 156 -8.55 2.64 3.25
C TRP A 156 -9.54 3.74 2.85
N SER A 157 -9.05 4.96 2.76
CA SER A 157 -9.82 6.10 2.24
C SER A 157 -8.93 7.16 1.64
N SER A 158 -9.50 8.04 0.82
CA SER A 158 -8.79 9.14 0.19
C SER A 158 -8.95 10.45 0.95
N ALA A 159 -7.87 11.24 0.97
CA ALA A 159 -7.83 12.58 1.53
C ALA A 159 -7.24 13.58 0.54
N THR A 160 -7.87 14.73 0.39
CA THR A 160 -7.39 15.83 -0.46
C THR A 160 -6.87 17.02 0.37
N HIS A 161 -7.37 17.17 1.58
CA HIS A 161 -7.07 18.30 2.46
C HIS A 161 -6.70 17.83 3.86
N VAL A 162 -6.04 18.69 4.61
CA VAL A 162 -5.65 18.45 6.02
C VAL A 162 -6.82 17.99 6.87
N LYS A 163 -8.00 18.61 6.71
CA LYS A 163 -9.23 18.24 7.46
C LYS A 163 -9.68 16.80 7.19
N ASP A 164 -9.49 16.31 5.95
CA ASP A 164 -9.84 14.94 5.58
C ASP A 164 -8.90 13.96 6.27
N VAL A 165 -7.59 14.27 6.29
CA VAL A 165 -6.60 13.46 6.99
C VAL A 165 -6.92 13.38 8.49
N TYR A 166 -7.24 14.52 9.14
CA TYR A 166 -7.65 14.53 10.54
C TYR A 166 -8.87 13.64 10.81
N ARG A 167 -9.89 13.74 9.96
CA ARG A 167 -11.10 12.91 10.08
C ARG A 167 -10.75 11.43 9.96
N LEU A 168 -9.94 11.06 8.96
CA LEU A 168 -9.56 9.68 8.71
C LEU A 168 -8.66 9.11 9.81
N VAL A 169 -7.70 9.89 10.31
CA VAL A 169 -6.87 9.46 11.45
C VAL A 169 -7.77 9.11 12.64
N ARG A 170 -8.74 9.95 13.01
CA ARG A 170 -9.67 9.66 14.10
C ARG A 170 -10.52 8.42 13.84
N GLN A 171 -11.06 8.30 12.62
CA GLN A 171 -11.88 7.15 12.22
C GLN A 171 -11.09 5.85 12.32
N PHE A 172 -9.86 5.81 11.79
CA PHE A 172 -9.03 4.61 11.84
C PHE A 172 -8.51 4.31 13.25
N GLU A 173 -8.17 5.32 14.04
CA GLU A 173 -7.85 5.12 15.46
C GLU A 173 -9.01 4.47 16.22
N GLU A 174 -10.23 4.91 15.97
CA GLU A 174 -11.41 4.32 16.57
C GLU A 174 -11.62 2.87 16.12
N SER A 175 -11.49 2.58 14.83
CA SER A 175 -11.58 1.23 14.28
C SER A 175 -10.52 0.31 14.88
N ILE A 176 -9.27 0.76 14.99
CA ILE A 176 -8.16 0.01 15.61
C ILE A 176 -8.46 -0.28 17.08
N ARG A 177 -9.06 0.67 17.80
CA ARG A 177 -9.39 0.52 19.22
C ARG A 177 -10.58 -0.41 19.46
N LEU A 178 -11.62 -0.34 18.60
CA LEU A 178 -12.89 -1.05 18.81
C LEU A 178 -12.82 -2.49 18.28
N ASP A 179 -12.31 -2.69 17.08
CA ASP A 179 -12.27 -4.01 16.45
C ASP A 179 -11.07 -4.15 15.48
N PRO A 180 -9.85 -4.33 16.02
CA PRO A 180 -8.68 -4.56 15.18
C PRO A 180 -8.77 -5.86 14.37
N SER A 181 -9.56 -6.85 14.85
CA SER A 181 -9.74 -8.13 14.17
C SER A 181 -10.52 -7.98 12.86
N GLN A 182 -11.46 -7.05 12.79
CA GLN A 182 -12.17 -6.71 11.57
C GLN A 182 -11.21 -6.19 10.49
N LEU A 183 -10.29 -5.30 10.88
CA LEU A 183 -9.28 -4.77 9.95
C LEU A 183 -8.39 -5.87 9.40
N VAL A 184 -7.88 -6.75 10.27
CA VAL A 184 -7.05 -7.90 9.88
C VAL A 184 -7.82 -8.83 8.95
N GLY A 185 -9.07 -9.20 9.30
CA GLY A 185 -9.90 -10.07 8.47
C GLY A 185 -10.24 -9.47 7.10
N MET A 186 -10.42 -8.15 7.02
CA MET A 186 -10.59 -7.46 5.74
C MET A 186 -9.28 -7.44 4.93
N GLY A 187 -8.15 -7.24 5.59
CA GLY A 187 -6.83 -7.32 4.96
C GLY A 187 -6.58 -8.70 4.35
N GLU A 188 -6.91 -9.77 5.07
CA GLU A 188 -6.80 -11.15 4.55
C GLU A 188 -7.68 -11.38 3.31
N LYS A 189 -8.92 -10.89 3.32
CA LYS A 189 -9.79 -10.95 2.13
C LYS A 189 -9.20 -10.17 0.97
N MET A 190 -8.69 -8.96 1.20
CA MET A 190 -8.01 -8.18 0.18
C MET A 190 -6.78 -8.91 -0.35
N ARG A 191 -5.94 -9.49 0.52
CA ARG A 191 -4.78 -10.27 0.12
C ARG A 191 -5.16 -11.42 -0.78
N ASN A 192 -6.17 -12.20 -0.43
CA ASN A 192 -6.61 -13.35 -1.21
C ASN A 192 -7.21 -12.98 -2.58
N ASN A 193 -7.76 -11.76 -2.69
CA ASN A 193 -8.31 -11.25 -3.95
C ASN A 193 -7.23 -10.68 -4.89
N TYR A 194 -6.21 -10.05 -4.33
CA TYR A 194 -5.21 -9.31 -5.12
C TYR A 194 -3.85 -9.99 -5.21
N PHE A 195 -3.59 -11.02 -4.41
CA PHE A 195 -2.31 -11.72 -4.40
C PHE A 195 -2.51 -13.23 -4.28
N CYS A 196 -1.76 -13.99 -5.07
CA CYS A 196 -1.68 -15.45 -4.96
C CYS A 196 -0.38 -15.82 -4.25
N GLU A 197 -0.48 -16.54 -3.14
CA GLU A 197 0.70 -16.98 -2.40
C GLU A 197 1.62 -17.83 -3.28
N PRO A 198 2.93 -17.53 -3.34
CA PRO A 198 3.89 -18.29 -4.13
C PRO A 198 4.35 -19.56 -3.39
N THR A 199 3.44 -20.55 -3.29
CA THR A 199 3.74 -21.88 -2.81
C THR A 199 4.37 -22.74 -3.93
N GLU A 200 5.01 -23.83 -3.57
CA GLU A 200 5.52 -24.79 -4.57
C GLU A 200 4.42 -25.24 -5.53
N GLU A 201 3.23 -25.56 -5.02
CA GLU A 201 2.07 -25.96 -5.82
C GLU A 201 1.66 -24.89 -6.83
N THR A 202 1.54 -23.61 -6.38
CA THR A 202 1.13 -22.50 -7.26
C THR A 202 2.18 -22.20 -8.32
N ILE A 203 3.47 -22.36 -7.99
CA ILE A 203 4.59 -22.17 -8.90
C ILE A 203 4.61 -23.30 -9.94
N VAL A 204 4.57 -24.57 -9.51
CA VAL A 204 4.56 -25.74 -10.40
C VAL A 204 3.40 -25.63 -11.39
N ARG A 205 2.19 -25.34 -10.90
CA ARG A 205 0.99 -25.20 -11.75
C ARG A 205 1.14 -24.07 -12.76
N ALA A 206 1.60 -22.90 -12.34
CA ALA A 206 1.66 -21.71 -13.20
C ALA A 206 2.69 -21.84 -14.32
N PHE A 207 3.82 -22.51 -14.05
CA PHE A 207 4.93 -22.62 -14.98
C PHE A 207 5.04 -24.00 -15.65
N GLY A 208 4.13 -24.93 -15.35
CA GLY A 208 4.12 -26.27 -15.94
C GLY A 208 5.37 -27.09 -15.59
N LEU A 209 5.92 -26.89 -14.39
CA LEU A 209 7.08 -27.64 -13.91
C LEU A 209 6.63 -29.03 -13.45
N THR A 210 7.33 -30.06 -13.89
CA THR A 210 7.08 -31.49 -13.52
C THR A 210 8.21 -32.02 -12.65
#